data_80574642e236b7271891a9ee5d520f80
#
_entry.id   80574642e236b7271891a9ee5d520f80
#
_cell.length_a   1.000
_cell.length_b   1.000
_cell.length_c   1.000
_cell.angle_alpha   90.00
_cell.angle_beta   90.00
_cell.angle_gamma   90.00
#
_symmetry.space_group_name_H-M   'P 1'
#
loop_
_entity.id
_entity.type
_entity.pdbx_description
1 polymer ?
#
loop_
_entity_poly.entity_id
_entity_poly.type
_entity_poly.pdbx_seq_one_letter_code
_entity_poly.pdbx_strand_id
1 'polypeptide(L)'
;FRLVEQGNVAWGQPVDFCVPTGNFGDILAGYYAKQMGLPVGKLVCASNKNNVLTDFIKTGTYDARRTFYKTTSPSMDILISSNLERLLYHLYGENPDAVRTLMEQLKKDGRYEISAEVLKRLQSEFSGGWCDDRATAETIGRIFREHHYLCDTHTGVALHVYQQYLEETGDRTPCVIASTASPYKFAASVLPAVDDGPVPQ
;
A
#
# COMPACT_ATOMS: atom_id res chain seq x y z
N PHE A 1 -7.59 -2.36 -19.78
CA PHE A 1 -8.38 -2.08 -21.00
C PHE A 1 -8.99 -0.68 -20.93
N ARG A 2 -9.78 -0.34 -19.91
CA ARG A 2 -10.51 0.95 -19.84
C ARG A 2 -9.60 2.18 -19.95
N LEU A 3 -8.40 2.15 -19.35
CA LEU A 3 -7.43 3.24 -19.48
C LEU A 3 -6.94 3.42 -20.92
N VAL A 4 -6.78 2.32 -21.66
CA VAL A 4 -6.42 2.35 -23.08
C VAL A 4 -7.58 2.86 -23.92
N GLU A 5 -8.80 2.38 -23.68
CA GLU A 5 -10.02 2.83 -24.38
C GLU A 5 -10.27 4.34 -24.18
N GLN A 6 -9.96 4.87 -22.99
CA GLN A 6 -10.06 6.28 -22.67
C GLN A 6 -8.88 7.12 -23.17
N GLY A 7 -7.86 6.51 -23.78
CA GLY A 7 -6.65 7.19 -24.25
C GLY A 7 -5.70 7.66 -23.14
N ASN A 8 -5.88 7.17 -21.91
CA ASN A 8 -5.02 7.55 -20.78
C ASN A 8 -3.65 6.89 -20.85
N VAL A 9 -3.56 5.69 -21.42
CA VAL A 9 -2.32 4.95 -21.62
C VAL A 9 -2.34 4.26 -22.98
N ALA A 10 -1.16 4.03 -23.58
CA ALA A 10 -1.05 3.23 -24.80
C ALA A 10 -1.13 1.74 -24.47
N TRP A 11 -1.51 0.91 -25.46
CA TRP A 11 -1.48 -0.53 -25.31
C TRP A 11 -0.05 -1.03 -25.01
N GLY A 12 0.10 -1.82 -23.94
CA GLY A 12 1.39 -2.33 -23.48
C GLY A 12 2.26 -1.34 -22.70
N GLN A 13 1.81 -0.10 -22.52
CA GLN A 13 2.49 0.88 -21.67
C GLN A 13 2.41 0.43 -20.22
N PRO A 14 3.54 0.45 -19.45
CA PRO A 14 3.53 0.17 -18.03
C PRO A 14 2.62 1.13 -17.24
N VAL A 15 1.96 0.57 -16.24
CA VAL A 15 1.10 1.32 -15.29
C VAL A 15 1.48 0.92 -13.87
N ASP A 16 1.74 1.90 -13.03
CA ASP A 16 1.95 1.68 -11.61
C ASP A 16 0.61 1.49 -10.88
N PHE A 17 0.66 0.79 -9.77
CA PHE A 17 -0.48 0.66 -8.87
C PHE A 17 -0.07 1.05 -7.46
N CYS A 18 -0.77 2.04 -6.90
CA CYS A 18 -0.64 2.38 -5.48
C CYS A 18 -1.83 1.83 -4.71
N VAL A 19 -1.57 1.00 -3.72
CA VAL A 19 -2.60 0.22 -3.02
C VAL A 19 -2.51 0.47 -1.52
N PRO A 20 -3.61 0.96 -0.89
CA PRO A 20 -3.69 1.03 0.57
C PRO A 20 -3.66 -0.39 1.14
N THR A 21 -2.63 -0.71 1.92
CA THR A 21 -2.27 -2.09 2.20
C THR A 21 -2.14 -2.36 3.70
N GLY A 22 -2.89 -3.35 4.18
CA GLY A 22 -2.72 -3.98 5.49
C GLY A 22 -2.34 -5.47 5.32
N ASN A 23 -3.29 -6.29 4.91
CA ASN A 23 -3.12 -7.74 4.76
C ASN A 23 -2.39 -8.20 3.48
N PHE A 24 -1.93 -7.29 2.65
CA PHE A 24 -1.18 -7.55 1.42
C PHE A 24 -1.94 -8.31 0.32
N GLY A 25 -3.23 -8.57 0.47
CA GLY A 25 -4.02 -9.37 -0.48
C GLY A 25 -4.21 -8.66 -1.82
N ASP A 26 -4.64 -7.41 -1.79
CA ASP A 26 -4.96 -6.61 -2.97
C ASP A 26 -3.69 -6.30 -3.79
N ILE A 27 -2.64 -5.79 -3.15
CA ILE A 27 -1.38 -5.50 -3.86
C ILE A 27 -0.70 -6.77 -4.39
N LEU A 28 -0.87 -7.92 -3.73
CA LEU A 28 -0.40 -9.22 -4.20
C LEU A 28 -1.14 -9.65 -5.48
N ALA A 29 -2.43 -9.32 -5.61
CA ALA A 29 -3.16 -9.57 -6.86
C ALA A 29 -2.55 -8.76 -8.02
N GLY A 30 -2.11 -7.52 -7.78
CA GLY A 30 -1.33 -6.73 -8.75
C GLY A 30 -0.02 -7.41 -9.16
N TYR A 31 0.70 -7.99 -8.19
CA TYR A 31 1.90 -8.77 -8.47
C TYR A 31 1.60 -10.00 -9.34
N TYR A 32 0.56 -10.76 -9.02
CA TYR A 32 0.16 -11.90 -9.85
C TYR A 32 -0.25 -11.48 -11.26
N ALA A 33 -1.00 -10.38 -11.40
CA ALA A 33 -1.36 -9.85 -12.70
C ALA A 33 -0.12 -9.51 -13.55
N LYS A 34 0.93 -8.94 -12.92
CA LYS A 34 2.23 -8.69 -13.56
C LYS A 34 2.88 -9.99 -14.03
N GLN A 35 2.92 -11.02 -13.17
CA GLN A 35 3.47 -12.34 -13.53
C GLN A 35 2.68 -13.01 -14.66
N MET A 36 1.40 -12.69 -14.82
CA MET A 36 0.55 -13.15 -15.92
C MET A 36 0.71 -12.33 -17.22
N GLY A 37 1.60 -11.34 -17.22
CA GLY A 37 1.93 -10.53 -18.41
C GLY A 37 1.23 -9.18 -18.51
N LEU A 38 0.50 -8.75 -17.47
CA LEU A 38 0.01 -7.38 -17.45
C LEU A 38 1.20 -6.40 -17.31
N PRO A 39 1.26 -5.31 -18.11
CA PRO A 39 2.35 -4.34 -18.02
C PRO A 39 2.23 -3.47 -16.75
N VAL A 40 2.45 -4.09 -15.60
CA VAL A 40 2.52 -3.41 -14.31
C VAL A 40 3.94 -2.88 -14.12
N GLY A 41 4.05 -1.59 -13.85
CA GLY A 41 5.30 -0.96 -13.46
C GLY A 41 5.64 -1.25 -12.00
N LYS A 42 5.60 -0.25 -11.16
CA LYS A 42 5.85 -0.37 -9.71
C LYS A 42 4.55 -0.62 -8.95
N LEU A 43 4.63 -1.45 -7.93
CA LEU A 43 3.59 -1.67 -6.94
C LEU A 43 3.93 -0.85 -5.68
N VAL A 44 3.18 0.22 -5.43
CA VAL A 44 3.41 1.11 -4.29
C VAL A 44 2.52 0.67 -3.13
N CYS A 45 3.16 0.12 -2.11
CA CYS A 45 2.50 -0.33 -0.87
C CYS A 45 2.31 0.86 0.07
N ALA A 46 1.10 1.33 0.20
CA ALA A 46 0.77 2.44 1.08
C ALA A 46 0.30 1.93 2.44
N SER A 47 0.98 2.34 3.51
CA SER A 47 0.67 1.99 4.90
C SER A 47 0.17 3.20 5.68
N ASN A 48 -0.67 2.96 6.68
CA ASN A 48 -0.95 3.94 7.72
C ASN A 48 0.16 3.91 8.79
N LYS A 49 -0.09 4.46 9.96
CA LYS A 49 0.87 4.50 11.08
C LYS A 49 1.32 3.10 11.55
N ASN A 50 0.57 2.03 11.23
CA ASN A 50 0.99 0.65 11.40
C ASN A 50 1.84 0.21 10.20
N ASN A 51 3.01 0.80 10.03
CA ASN A 51 3.83 0.79 8.82
C ASN A 51 4.83 -0.38 8.72
N VAL A 52 4.51 -1.53 9.28
CA VAL A 52 5.38 -2.71 9.27
C VAL A 52 5.80 -3.14 7.86
N LEU A 53 4.88 -3.05 6.89
CA LEU A 53 5.15 -3.38 5.49
C LEU A 53 6.09 -2.37 4.83
N THR A 54 5.94 -1.09 5.11
CA THR A 54 6.84 -0.04 4.61
C THR A 54 8.27 -0.29 5.07
N ASP A 55 8.46 -0.53 6.38
CA ASP A 55 9.79 -0.80 6.93
C ASP A 55 10.37 -2.09 6.36
N PHE A 56 9.56 -3.15 6.22
CA PHE A 56 9.98 -4.40 5.61
C PHE A 56 10.46 -4.22 4.17
N ILE A 57 9.70 -3.49 3.33
CA ILE A 57 10.09 -3.23 1.94
C ILE A 57 11.39 -2.42 1.87
N LYS A 58 11.57 -1.46 2.79
CA LYS A 58 12.77 -0.61 2.83
C LYS A 58 14.00 -1.33 3.37
N THR A 59 13.84 -2.21 4.36
CA THR A 59 14.98 -2.77 5.13
C THR A 59 15.19 -4.27 5.00
N GLY A 60 14.18 -5.02 4.56
CA GLY A 60 14.19 -6.49 4.58
C GLY A 60 13.87 -7.09 5.94
N THR A 61 13.69 -6.26 6.97
CA THR A 61 13.34 -6.72 8.32
C THR A 61 11.84 -6.55 8.56
N TYR A 62 11.14 -7.65 8.79
CA TYR A 62 9.77 -7.65 9.26
C TYR A 62 9.76 -7.75 10.78
N ASP A 63 9.32 -6.69 11.48
CA ASP A 63 9.27 -6.65 12.94
C ASP A 63 7.87 -6.26 13.42
N ALA A 64 7.13 -7.24 13.94
CA ALA A 64 5.79 -7.07 14.49
C ALA A 64 5.79 -6.61 15.97
N ARG A 65 6.96 -6.51 16.62
CA ARG A 65 7.13 -6.10 18.01
C ARG A 65 7.10 -4.59 18.15
N ARG A 66 6.00 -4.00 17.79
CA ARG A 66 5.80 -2.54 17.82
C ARG A 66 4.44 -2.18 18.38
N THR A 67 4.29 -0.93 18.73
CA THR A 67 3.00 -0.40 19.19
C THR A 67 1.96 -0.52 18.09
N PHE A 68 0.80 -1.06 18.44
CA PHE A 68 -0.39 -1.03 17.58
C PHE A 68 -1.09 0.30 17.72
N TYR A 69 -1.43 0.92 16.60
CA TYR A 69 -2.17 2.18 16.55
C TYR A 69 -3.56 1.94 15.96
N LYS A 70 -4.58 2.42 16.65
CA LYS A 70 -5.93 2.52 16.09
C LYS A 70 -6.02 3.80 15.29
N THR A 71 -6.25 3.69 13.98
CA THR A 71 -6.22 4.82 13.05
C THR A 71 -7.59 5.07 12.41
N THR A 72 -7.68 6.13 11.61
CA THR A 72 -8.87 6.46 10.80
C THR A 72 -9.04 5.55 9.57
N SER A 73 -8.04 4.72 9.25
CA SER A 73 -8.06 3.71 8.17
C SER A 73 -7.99 2.28 8.73
N PRO A 74 -9.04 1.82 9.46
CA PRO A 74 -8.97 0.64 10.32
C PRO A 74 -8.70 -0.68 9.59
N SER A 75 -9.02 -0.81 8.30
CA SER A 75 -8.71 -2.02 7.54
C SER A 75 -7.20 -2.23 7.33
N MET A 76 -6.40 -1.20 7.58
CA MET A 76 -4.94 -1.22 7.50
C MET A 76 -4.29 -1.32 8.89
N ASP A 77 -5.07 -1.37 9.99
CA ASP A 77 -4.58 -1.51 11.37
C ASP A 77 -4.15 -2.95 11.63
N ILE A 78 -3.02 -3.33 11.07
CA ILE A 78 -2.49 -4.70 11.07
C ILE A 78 -0.99 -4.66 11.35
N LEU A 79 -0.52 -5.53 12.25
CA LEU A 79 0.91 -5.75 12.50
C LEU A 79 1.42 -7.07 11.91
N ILE A 80 0.52 -8.02 11.60
CA ILE A 80 0.86 -9.28 10.94
C ILE A 80 0.07 -9.39 9.64
N SER A 81 0.77 -9.22 8.52
CA SER A 81 0.21 -9.24 7.17
C SER A 81 0.19 -10.66 6.63
N SER A 82 -0.98 -11.31 6.69
CA SER A 82 -1.12 -12.76 6.47
C SER A 82 -0.87 -13.21 5.02
N ASN A 83 -0.98 -12.32 4.03
CA ASN A 83 -0.75 -12.70 2.63
C ASN A 83 0.70 -12.46 2.17
N LEU A 84 1.54 -11.81 2.98
CA LEU A 84 2.93 -11.54 2.63
C LEU A 84 3.75 -12.82 2.44
N GLU A 85 3.43 -13.89 3.19
CA GLU A 85 4.09 -15.19 3.03
C GLU A 85 4.00 -15.74 1.61
N ARG A 86 2.93 -15.44 0.86
CA ARG A 86 2.76 -15.86 -0.54
C ARG A 86 3.72 -15.15 -1.46
N LEU A 87 3.97 -13.85 -1.25
CA LEU A 87 5.01 -13.12 -1.97
C LEU A 87 6.39 -13.70 -1.65
N LEU A 88 6.68 -13.96 -0.38
CA LEU A 88 7.95 -14.56 0.05
C LEU A 88 8.20 -15.89 -0.64
N TYR A 89 7.17 -16.73 -0.77
CA TYR A 89 7.27 -17.99 -1.50
C TYR A 89 7.81 -17.80 -2.92
N HIS A 90 7.27 -16.84 -3.67
CA HIS A 90 7.76 -16.53 -5.02
C HIS A 90 9.16 -15.90 -5.02
N LEU A 91 9.44 -14.98 -4.09
CA LEU A 91 10.74 -14.33 -3.99
C LEU A 91 11.87 -15.31 -3.64
N TYR A 92 11.56 -16.39 -2.90
CA TYR A 92 12.48 -17.48 -2.59
C TYR A 92 12.49 -18.61 -3.63
N GLY A 93 11.94 -18.38 -4.83
CA GLY A 93 11.94 -19.37 -5.91
C GLY A 93 11.07 -20.58 -5.60
N GLU A 94 9.90 -20.34 -4.99
CA GLU A 94 8.91 -21.36 -4.65
C GLU A 94 9.41 -22.41 -3.62
N ASN A 95 10.27 -21.94 -2.71
CA ASN A 95 10.85 -22.78 -1.65
C ASN A 95 9.98 -22.73 -0.38
N PRO A 96 9.21 -23.77 -0.04
CA PRO A 96 8.32 -23.79 1.12
C PRO A 96 9.10 -23.85 2.45
N ASP A 97 10.31 -24.43 2.47
CA ASP A 97 11.09 -24.56 3.70
C ASP A 97 11.69 -23.21 4.12
N ALA A 98 12.10 -22.39 3.14
CA ALA A 98 12.53 -21.02 3.41
C ALA A 98 11.40 -20.19 4.03
N VAL A 99 10.19 -20.26 3.46
CA VAL A 99 9.02 -19.55 4.00
C VAL A 99 8.67 -20.06 5.39
N ARG A 100 8.65 -21.38 5.59
CA ARG A 100 8.39 -21.98 6.92
C ARG A 100 9.35 -21.44 7.97
N THR A 101 10.65 -21.39 7.67
CA THR A 101 11.67 -20.85 8.57
C THR A 101 11.38 -19.41 8.98
N LEU A 102 11.02 -18.55 8.02
CA LEU A 102 10.66 -17.15 8.30
C LEU A 102 9.40 -17.03 9.17
N MET A 103 8.38 -17.85 8.90
CA MET A 103 7.13 -17.85 9.68
C MET A 103 7.35 -18.40 11.11
N GLU A 104 8.24 -19.38 11.29
CA GLU A 104 8.64 -19.87 12.61
C GLU A 104 9.40 -18.79 13.40
N GLN A 105 10.30 -18.05 12.75
CA GLN A 105 10.98 -16.90 13.36
C GLN A 105 9.96 -15.82 13.77
N LEU A 106 9.01 -15.48 12.89
CA LEU A 106 7.96 -14.53 13.21
C LEU A 106 7.14 -14.97 14.43
N LYS A 107 6.77 -16.25 14.49
CA LYS A 107 5.99 -16.79 15.60
C LYS A 107 6.78 -16.81 16.92
N LYS A 108 8.07 -17.14 16.86
CA LYS A 108 8.94 -17.30 18.05
C LYS A 108 9.45 -15.94 18.54
N ASP A 109 9.96 -15.13 17.62
CA ASP A 109 10.76 -13.94 17.95
C ASP A 109 10.01 -12.62 17.62
N GLY A 110 8.82 -12.70 17.00
CA GLY A 110 8.04 -11.56 16.54
C GLY A 110 8.66 -10.83 15.36
N ARG A 111 9.75 -11.36 14.77
CA ARG A 111 10.46 -10.75 13.64
C ARG A 111 11.15 -11.81 12.78
N TYR A 112 11.43 -11.42 11.52
CA TYR A 112 12.36 -12.12 10.63
C TYR A 112 13.08 -11.12 9.73
N GLU A 113 14.13 -11.58 9.06
CA GLU A 113 14.90 -10.81 8.10
C GLU A 113 15.13 -11.64 6.83
N ILE A 114 14.95 -11.02 5.67
CA ILE A 114 15.23 -11.64 4.38
C ILE A 114 16.65 -11.33 3.91
N SER A 115 17.21 -12.19 3.04
CA SER A 115 18.54 -11.94 2.50
C SER A 115 18.59 -10.68 1.64
N ALA A 116 19.79 -10.10 1.49
CA ALA A 116 20.00 -8.92 0.65
C ALA A 116 19.61 -9.16 -0.82
N GLU A 117 19.76 -10.39 -1.31
CA GLU A 117 19.33 -10.77 -2.66
C GLU A 117 17.81 -10.73 -2.80
N VAL A 118 17.08 -11.30 -1.84
CA VAL A 118 15.62 -11.30 -1.80
C VAL A 118 15.09 -9.89 -1.61
N LEU A 119 15.74 -9.07 -0.76
CA LEU A 119 15.41 -7.66 -0.60
C LEU A 119 15.53 -6.89 -1.92
N LYS A 120 16.61 -7.10 -2.67
CA LYS A 120 16.78 -6.47 -3.98
C LYS A 120 15.67 -6.87 -4.97
N ARG A 121 15.26 -8.13 -4.98
CA ARG A 121 14.13 -8.63 -5.78
C ARG A 121 12.81 -8.01 -5.32
N LEU A 122 12.57 -7.92 -4.03
CA LEU A 122 11.40 -7.24 -3.47
C LEU A 122 11.35 -5.77 -3.93
N GLN A 123 12.45 -5.04 -3.78
CA GLN A 123 12.54 -3.61 -4.12
C GLN A 123 12.50 -3.34 -5.63
N SER A 124 12.82 -4.31 -6.48
CA SER A 124 12.62 -4.16 -7.93
C SER A 124 11.14 -4.09 -8.31
N GLU A 125 10.26 -4.73 -7.55
CA GLU A 125 8.82 -4.81 -7.81
C GLU A 125 8.01 -3.81 -6.99
N PHE A 126 8.38 -3.62 -5.73
CA PHE A 126 7.62 -2.86 -4.74
C PHE A 126 8.35 -1.61 -4.26
N SER A 127 7.58 -0.59 -3.93
CA SER A 127 7.98 0.55 -3.12
C SER A 127 7.05 0.63 -1.89
N GLY A 128 7.51 1.20 -0.79
CA GLY A 128 6.72 1.36 0.43
C GLY A 128 6.79 2.76 1.01
N GLY A 129 5.64 3.30 1.38
CA GLY A 129 5.51 4.57 2.08
C GLY A 129 4.39 4.52 3.12
N TRP A 130 4.33 5.53 3.98
CA TRP A 130 3.29 5.61 5.01
C TRP A 130 2.94 7.05 5.36
N CYS A 131 1.76 7.25 5.93
CA CYS A 131 1.39 8.50 6.57
C CYS A 131 0.53 8.28 7.82
N ASP A 132 0.41 9.31 8.64
CA ASP A 132 -0.45 9.33 9.81
C ASP A 132 -1.86 9.87 9.49
N ASP A 133 -2.74 9.86 10.49
CA ASP A 133 -4.13 10.32 10.35
C ASP A 133 -4.22 11.81 9.97
N ARG A 134 -3.28 12.64 10.45
CA ARG A 134 -3.24 14.07 10.12
C ARG A 134 -2.95 14.27 8.65
N ALA A 135 -1.88 13.66 8.14
CA ALA A 135 -1.52 13.74 6.73
C ALA A 135 -2.60 13.14 5.83
N THR A 136 -3.29 12.09 6.30
CA THR A 136 -4.45 11.51 5.62
C THR A 136 -5.58 12.52 5.48
N ALA A 137 -5.99 13.19 6.57
CA ALA A 137 -7.06 14.18 6.56
C ALA A 137 -6.70 15.40 5.68
N GLU A 138 -5.48 15.93 5.81
CA GLU A 138 -4.98 17.01 4.97
C GLU A 138 -5.04 16.65 3.47
N THR A 139 -4.69 15.40 3.12
CA THR A 139 -4.75 14.90 1.75
C THR A 139 -6.19 14.79 1.24
N ILE A 140 -7.10 14.23 2.04
CA ILE A 140 -8.54 14.15 1.68
C ILE A 140 -9.09 15.55 1.39
N GLY A 141 -8.84 16.52 2.28
CA GLY A 141 -9.31 17.90 2.12
C GLY A 141 -8.71 18.57 0.87
N ARG A 142 -7.42 18.39 0.63
CA ARG A 142 -6.76 18.93 -0.58
C ARG A 142 -7.35 18.35 -1.87
N ILE A 143 -7.47 17.03 -1.96
CA ILE A 143 -8.01 16.34 -3.13
C ILE A 143 -9.47 16.76 -3.40
N PHE A 144 -10.26 16.90 -2.33
CA PHE A 144 -11.63 17.38 -2.47
C PHE A 144 -11.71 18.81 -3.02
N ARG A 145 -10.88 19.75 -2.53
CA ARG A 145 -10.86 21.13 -3.00
C ARG A 145 -10.32 21.28 -4.42
N GLU A 146 -9.26 20.55 -4.76
CA GLU A 146 -8.56 20.71 -6.05
C GLU A 146 -9.21 19.91 -7.18
N HIS A 147 -9.77 18.73 -6.87
CA HIS A 147 -10.25 17.78 -7.87
C HIS A 147 -11.74 17.44 -7.74
N HIS A 148 -12.45 18.00 -6.75
CA HIS A 148 -13.84 17.68 -6.45
C HIS A 148 -14.09 16.18 -6.28
N TYR A 149 -13.09 15.47 -5.78
CA TYR A 149 -13.13 14.03 -5.53
C TYR A 149 -13.13 13.75 -4.04
N LEU A 150 -14.21 13.15 -3.55
CA LEU A 150 -14.34 12.73 -2.15
C LEU A 150 -13.83 11.29 -2.01
N CYS A 151 -12.69 11.11 -1.38
CA CYS A 151 -12.12 9.80 -1.12
C CYS A 151 -12.30 9.37 0.35
N ASP A 152 -12.24 8.07 0.60
CA ASP A 152 -12.20 7.51 1.94
C ASP A 152 -10.78 7.60 2.54
N THR A 153 -10.67 7.28 3.83
CA THR A 153 -9.42 7.39 4.57
C THR A 153 -8.31 6.48 4.05
N HIS A 154 -8.63 5.27 3.57
CA HIS A 154 -7.63 4.35 2.99
C HIS A 154 -7.11 4.89 1.65
N THR A 155 -8.00 5.39 0.80
CA THR A 155 -7.63 6.07 -0.45
C THR A 155 -6.81 7.33 -0.16
N GLY A 156 -7.14 8.07 0.90
CA GLY A 156 -6.37 9.23 1.35
C GLY A 156 -4.92 8.89 1.70
N VAL A 157 -4.70 7.76 2.41
CA VAL A 157 -3.36 7.23 2.67
C VAL A 157 -2.62 6.90 1.37
N ALA A 158 -3.28 6.19 0.44
CA ALA A 158 -2.66 5.82 -0.83
C ALA A 158 -2.26 7.03 -1.68
N LEU A 159 -3.11 8.05 -1.74
CA LEU A 159 -2.84 9.30 -2.45
C LEU A 159 -1.64 10.06 -1.85
N HIS A 160 -1.56 10.13 -0.52
CA HIS A 160 -0.43 10.76 0.16
C HIS A 160 0.89 10.02 -0.12
N VAL A 161 0.88 8.71 0.05
CA VAL A 161 2.06 7.86 -0.17
C VAL A 161 2.51 7.90 -1.63
N TYR A 162 1.57 7.91 -2.57
CA TYR A 162 1.93 8.05 -3.98
C TYR A 162 2.59 9.40 -4.29
N GLN A 163 2.12 10.49 -3.69
CA GLN A 163 2.78 11.78 -3.82
C GLN A 163 4.22 11.74 -3.28
N GLN A 164 4.44 11.15 -2.10
CA GLN A 164 5.80 10.94 -1.57
C GLN A 164 6.67 10.15 -2.55
N TYR A 165 6.12 9.06 -3.12
CA TYR A 165 6.82 8.24 -4.11
C TYR A 165 7.26 9.05 -5.33
N LEU A 166 6.38 9.89 -5.88
CA LEU A 166 6.72 10.78 -7.01
C LEU A 166 7.83 11.79 -6.67
N GLU A 167 7.77 12.36 -5.47
CA GLU A 167 8.77 13.32 -4.98
C GLU A 167 10.14 12.65 -4.76
N GLU A 168 10.16 11.43 -4.23
CA GLU A 168 11.38 10.68 -3.95
C GLU A 168 12.04 10.12 -5.22
N THR A 169 11.24 9.67 -6.20
CA THR A 169 11.77 8.92 -7.36
C THR A 169 11.80 9.71 -8.66
N GLY A 170 10.96 10.73 -8.78
CA GLY A 170 10.74 11.44 -10.04
C GLY A 170 10.03 10.59 -11.11
N ASP A 171 9.46 9.45 -10.74
CA ASP A 171 8.74 8.57 -11.67
C ASP A 171 7.58 9.33 -12.36
N ARG A 172 7.34 9.03 -13.63
CA ARG A 172 6.28 9.62 -14.44
C ARG A 172 5.36 8.57 -15.05
N THR A 173 5.53 7.32 -14.64
CA THR A 173 4.65 6.23 -15.07
C THR A 173 3.21 6.51 -14.64
N PRO A 174 2.22 6.39 -15.53
CA PRO A 174 0.82 6.51 -15.14
C PRO A 174 0.50 5.55 -13.99
N CYS A 175 -0.23 6.03 -12.99
CA CYS A 175 -0.54 5.22 -11.81
C CYS A 175 -2.05 5.12 -11.60
N VAL A 176 -2.49 3.94 -11.20
CA VAL A 176 -3.83 3.68 -10.66
C VAL A 176 -3.75 3.65 -9.14
N ILE A 177 -4.50 4.54 -8.49
CA ILE A 177 -4.70 4.50 -7.04
C ILE A 177 -5.91 3.59 -6.77
N ALA A 178 -5.70 2.52 -6.02
CA ALA A 178 -6.78 1.62 -5.64
C ALA A 178 -7.69 2.29 -4.59
N SER A 179 -8.94 2.57 -4.98
CA SER A 179 -9.96 3.10 -4.07
C SER A 179 -10.78 1.93 -3.53
N THR A 180 -10.43 1.47 -2.33
CA THR A 180 -10.89 0.19 -1.77
C THR A 180 -12.12 0.31 -0.87
N ALA A 181 -12.56 1.54 -0.54
CA ALA A 181 -13.70 1.76 0.32
C ALA A 181 -14.52 3.00 -0.09
N SER A 182 -15.71 3.13 0.48
CA SER A 182 -16.57 4.30 0.30
C SER A 182 -16.29 5.35 1.37
N PRO A 183 -16.20 6.66 1.03
CA PRO A 183 -16.05 7.73 2.01
C PRO A 183 -17.20 7.78 3.02
N TYR A 184 -18.39 7.40 2.61
CA TYR A 184 -19.58 7.39 3.47
C TYR A 184 -19.49 6.36 4.62
N LYS A 185 -18.72 5.29 4.44
CA LYS A 185 -18.45 4.31 5.49
C LYS A 185 -17.60 4.91 6.62
N PHE A 186 -16.81 5.92 6.31
CA PHE A 186 -15.88 6.59 7.23
C PHE A 186 -16.23 8.07 7.41
N ALA A 187 -17.53 8.42 7.32
CA ALA A 187 -18.02 9.80 7.34
C ALA A 187 -17.50 10.61 8.54
N ALA A 188 -17.43 10.01 9.73
CA ALA A 188 -16.91 10.65 10.92
C ALA A 188 -15.44 11.12 10.81
N SER A 189 -14.65 10.47 9.97
CA SER A 189 -13.24 10.84 9.72
C SER A 189 -13.07 11.68 8.44
N VAL A 190 -13.95 11.51 7.46
CA VAL A 190 -13.87 12.20 6.17
C VAL A 190 -14.49 13.59 6.23
N LEU A 191 -15.66 13.74 6.88
CA LEU A 191 -16.40 15.00 6.92
C LEU A 191 -15.57 16.15 7.51
N PRO A 192 -14.88 15.98 8.66
CA PRO A 192 -14.04 17.06 9.19
C PRO A 192 -12.87 17.48 8.31
N ALA A 193 -12.49 16.63 7.35
CA ALA A 193 -11.40 16.94 6.42
C ALA A 193 -11.86 17.83 5.24
N VAL A 194 -13.17 17.88 4.96
CA VAL A 194 -13.73 18.57 3.79
C VAL A 194 -14.70 19.70 4.16
N ASP A 195 -15.22 19.69 5.39
CA ASP A 195 -16.18 20.68 5.90
C ASP A 195 -15.82 21.05 7.34
N ASP A 196 -15.71 22.34 7.62
CA ASP A 196 -15.45 22.90 8.96
C ASP A 196 -16.72 22.95 9.84
N GLY A 197 -17.87 22.49 9.33
CA GLY A 197 -19.13 22.42 10.07
C GLY A 197 -19.15 21.34 11.15
N PRO A 198 -20.10 21.41 12.09
CA PRO A 198 -20.25 20.39 13.12
C PRO A 198 -20.60 19.03 12.49
N VAL A 199 -19.90 17.96 12.91
CA VAL A 199 -20.21 16.59 12.44
C VAL A 199 -21.61 16.22 12.95
N PRO A 200 -22.53 15.82 12.08
CA PRO A 200 -23.85 15.32 12.51
C PRO A 200 -23.69 14.11 13.43
N GLN A 201 -24.47 14.13 14.54
CA GLN A 201 -24.49 13.02 15.51
C GLN A 201 -25.21 11.80 14.94
#